data_d59b41c7af76c44ecc1e275e267218b6
#
_entry.id   d59b41c7af76c44ecc1e275e267218b6
#
_cell.length_a   1.000
_cell.length_b   1.000
_cell.length_c   1.000
_cell.angle_alpha   90.00
_cell.angle_beta   90.00
_cell.angle_gamma   90.00
#
_symmetry.space_group_name_H-M   'P 1'
#
loop_
_entity.id
_entity.type
_entity.pdbx_description
1 polymer ?
#
loop_
_entity_poly.entity_id
_entity_poly.type
_entity_poly.pdbx_seq_one_letter_code
_entity_poly.pdbx_strand_id
1 'polypeptide(L)' 'MGNIRTSQIKRLSKQIVRDFHDQLNTEFENNKHVVEEVCSDMSKKMRNSIAGYVTRIMRQFKDQKIQVLEEL' A
#
# COMPACT_ATOMS: atom_id res chain seq x y z
N MET A 1 8.75 17.39 10.85
CA MET A 1 8.83 16.84 10.33
C MET A 1 8.22 15.81 10.30
N GLY A 2 7.55 15.65 10.30
CA GLY A 2 6.83 14.83 10.18
C GLY A 2 7.17 13.55 10.12
N ASN A 3 7.71 13.27 10.51
CA ASN A 3 8.25 12.12 10.71
C ASN A 3 7.44 10.94 10.53
N ILE A 4 6.93 10.72 9.37
CA ILE A 4 6.30 9.48 9.03
C ILE A 4 7.43 8.49 8.88
N ARG A 5 7.49 7.51 9.72
CA ARG A 5 8.57 6.55 9.68
C ARG A 5 8.36 5.58 8.54
N THR A 6 9.42 5.36 7.80
CA THR A 6 9.37 4.46 6.65
C THR A 6 8.94 3.06 7.07
N SER A 7 9.42 2.60 8.22
CA SER A 7 9.05 1.25 8.68
C SER A 7 7.56 1.14 8.97
N GLN A 8 6.97 2.21 9.48
CA GLN A 8 5.54 2.21 9.75
C GLN A 8 4.75 2.18 8.45
N ILE A 9 5.19 2.96 7.48
CA ILE A 9 4.55 2.97 6.17
C ILE A 9 4.63 1.59 5.53
N LYS A 10 5.78 0.95 5.61
CA LYS A 10 5.96 -0.37 5.05
C LYS A 10 5.03 -1.38 5.70
N ARG A 11 4.94 -1.34 7.02
CA ARG A 11 4.11 -2.28 7.76
C ARG A 11 2.64 -2.14 7.37
N LEU A 12 2.16 -0.90 7.37
CA LEU A 12 0.78 -0.64 7.03
C LEU A 12 0.48 -1.01 5.59
N SER A 13 1.41 -0.70 4.68
CA SER A 13 1.22 -1.01 3.27
C SER A 13 1.14 -2.51 3.05
N LYS A 14 2.00 -3.26 3.71
CA LYS A 14 1.98 -4.71 3.58
C LYS A 14 0.68 -5.29 4.11
N GLN A 15 0.19 -4.75 5.21
CA GLN A 15 -1.04 -5.21 5.79
C GLN A 15 -2.21 -4.96 4.82
N ILE A 16 -2.23 -3.79 4.20
CA ILE A 16 -3.29 -3.44 3.27
C ILE A 16 -3.23 -4.35 2.04
N VAL A 17 -2.05 -4.63 1.52
CA VAL A 17 -1.92 -5.53 0.38
C VAL A 17 -2.44 -6.91 0.77
N ARG A 18 -2.11 -7.37 1.96
CA ARG A 18 -2.53 -8.67 2.42
C ARG A 18 -4.05 -8.78 2.49
N ASP A 19 -4.68 -7.74 3.04
CA ASP A 19 -6.12 -7.78 3.30
C ASP A 19 -6.96 -7.40 2.08
N PHE A 20 -6.40 -6.56 1.22
CA PHE A 20 -7.18 -6.00 0.13
C PHE A 20 -6.57 -6.21 -1.26
N HIS A 21 -5.74 -7.22 -1.41
CA HIS A 21 -5.05 -7.41 -2.69
C HIS A 21 -6.02 -7.60 -3.86
N ASP A 22 -7.21 -8.10 -3.59
CA ASP A 22 -8.22 -8.26 -4.65
C ASP A 22 -8.70 -6.94 -5.22
N GLN A 23 -8.61 -5.89 -4.43
CA GLN A 23 -9.06 -4.57 -4.85
C GLN A 23 -7.93 -3.69 -5.33
N LEU A 24 -6.70 -4.12 -5.17
CA LEU A 24 -5.54 -3.34 -5.54
C LEU A 24 -5.00 -3.81 -6.89
N ASN A 25 -4.29 -2.92 -7.57
CA ASN A 25 -3.66 -3.27 -8.83
C ASN A 25 -2.38 -2.45 -8.97
N THR A 26 -1.87 -2.31 -10.18
CA THR A 26 -0.62 -1.59 -10.40
C THR A 26 -0.83 -0.12 -10.68
N GLU A 27 -2.06 0.37 -10.56
CA GLU A 27 -2.36 1.77 -10.83
C GLU A 27 -2.52 2.54 -9.53
N PHE A 28 -1.74 3.60 -9.40
CA PHE A 28 -1.73 4.40 -8.19
C PHE A 28 -3.12 4.98 -7.88
N GLU A 29 -3.81 5.47 -8.91
CA GLU A 29 -5.11 6.11 -8.69
C GLU A 29 -6.11 5.15 -8.05
N ASN A 30 -6.16 3.94 -8.56
CA ASN A 30 -7.05 2.95 -7.98
C ASN A 30 -6.67 2.63 -6.54
N ASN A 31 -5.37 2.42 -6.32
CA ASN A 31 -4.89 2.05 -4.99
C ASN A 31 -5.10 3.18 -4.00
N LYS A 32 -4.98 4.42 -4.47
CA LYS A 32 -5.20 5.58 -3.63
C LYS A 32 -6.62 5.59 -3.09
N HIS A 33 -7.59 5.26 -3.93
CA HIS A 33 -8.99 5.22 -3.49
C HIS A 33 -9.19 4.15 -2.42
N VAL A 34 -8.60 2.99 -2.61
CA VAL A 34 -8.73 1.92 -1.63
C VAL A 34 -8.11 2.35 -0.31
N VAL A 35 -6.93 2.95 -0.35
CA VAL A 35 -6.25 3.40 0.85
C VAL A 35 -7.06 4.49 1.55
N GLU A 36 -7.68 5.37 0.80
CA GLU A 36 -8.47 6.43 1.39
C GLU A 36 -9.64 5.88 2.19
N GLU A 37 -10.23 4.80 1.73
CA GLU A 37 -11.32 4.19 2.46
C GLU A 37 -10.83 3.43 3.69
N VAL A 38 -9.74 2.71 3.53
CA VAL A 38 -9.21 1.90 4.62
C VAL A 38 -8.59 2.76 5.71
N CYS A 39 -7.92 3.82 5.30
CA CYS A 39 -7.19 4.68 6.22
C CYS A 39 -7.81 6.07 6.32
N SER A 40 -9.11 6.13 6.40
CA SER A 40 -9.83 7.41 6.35
C SER A 40 -9.47 8.33 7.52
N ASP A 41 -8.99 7.77 8.61
CA ASP A 41 -8.64 8.58 9.78
C ASP A 41 -7.19 9.06 9.77
N MET A 42 -6.46 8.75 8.73
CA MET A 42 -5.07 9.18 8.62
C MET A 42 -4.95 10.45 7.81
N SER A 43 -3.83 11.16 7.95
CA SER A 43 -3.62 12.37 7.19
C SER A 43 -3.50 12.06 5.70
N LYS A 44 -3.79 13.06 4.89
CA LYS A 44 -3.70 12.91 3.46
C LYS A 44 -2.29 12.52 3.02
N LYS A 45 -1.30 13.16 3.64
CA LYS A 45 0.09 12.87 3.31
C LYS A 45 0.44 11.42 3.60
N MET A 46 -0.02 10.91 4.72
CA MET A 46 0.26 9.54 5.08
C MET A 46 -0.46 8.57 4.14
N ARG A 47 -1.70 8.87 3.80
CA ARG A 47 -2.45 8.03 2.88
C ARG A 47 -1.78 7.98 1.51
N ASN A 48 -1.28 9.12 1.03
CA ASN A 48 -0.57 9.15 -0.24
C ASN A 48 0.69 8.31 -0.20
N SER A 49 1.43 8.38 0.89
CA SER A 49 2.65 7.60 1.04
C SER A 49 2.34 6.11 1.04
N ILE A 50 1.29 5.73 1.73
CA ILE A 50 0.88 4.33 1.79
C ILE A 50 0.43 3.85 0.40
N ALA A 51 -0.34 4.68 -0.29
CA ALA A 51 -0.81 4.32 -1.63
C ALA A 51 0.35 4.11 -2.59
N GLY A 52 1.37 4.97 -2.51
CA GLY A 52 2.55 4.81 -3.34
C GLY A 52 3.29 3.52 -3.05
N TYR A 53 3.42 3.19 -1.78
CA TYR A 53 4.12 1.99 -1.38
C TYR A 53 3.33 0.74 -1.77
N VAL A 54 2.02 0.78 -1.58
CA VAL A 54 1.14 -0.31 -1.98
C VAL A 54 1.27 -0.57 -3.48
N THR A 55 1.27 0.50 -4.26
CA THR A 55 1.40 0.37 -5.71
C THR A 55 2.74 -0.28 -6.07
N ARG A 56 3.79 0.10 -5.38
CA ARG A 56 5.10 -0.49 -5.62
C ARG A 56 5.10 -1.98 -5.33
N ILE A 57 4.47 -2.38 -4.23
CA ILE A 57 4.38 -3.79 -3.87
C ILE A 57 3.59 -4.55 -4.95
N MET A 58 2.48 -3.97 -5.39
CA MET A 58 1.66 -4.64 -6.41
C MET A 58 2.40 -4.79 -7.73
N ARG A 59 3.22 -3.80 -8.08
CA ARG A 59 4.02 -3.90 -9.29
C ARG A 59 5.07 -4.99 -9.19
N GLN A 60 5.69 -5.12 -8.05
CA GLN A 60 6.66 -6.20 -7.83
C GLN A 60 5.97 -7.55 -7.90
N PHE A 61 4.80 -7.63 -7.33
CA PHE A 61 4.03 -8.87 -7.33
C PHE A 61 3.73 -9.29 -8.77
N LYS A 62 3.30 -8.33 -9.59
CA LYS A 62 2.96 -8.60 -10.96
C LYS A 62 4.19 -8.99 -11.78
N ASP A 63 5.27 -8.24 -11.62
CA ASP A 63 6.48 -8.44 -12.43
C ASP A 63 7.15 -9.75 -12.14
N GLN A 64 7.25 -10.10 -10.89
CA GLN A 64 8.05 -11.25 -10.49
C GLN A 64 7.24 -12.48 -10.20
N LYS A 65 5.93 -12.33 -10.13
CA LYS A 65 5.05 -13.42 -9.78
C LYS A 65 5.51 -14.09 -8.50
N ILE A 66 6.12 -13.32 -7.63
CA ILE A 66 6.65 -13.88 -6.43
C ILE A 66 5.54 -14.07 -5.44
N GLN A 67 5.84 -14.77 -4.40
CA GLN A 67 4.88 -15.00 -3.36
C GLN A 67 4.95 -13.88 -2.37
N VAL A 68 4.74 -12.68 -2.85
CA VAL A 68 4.81 -11.51 -2.01
C VAL A 68 3.89 -11.64 -0.80
N LEU A 69 2.71 -12.23 -1.02
CA LEU A 69 1.78 -12.38 0.06
C LEU A 69 2.33 -13.27 1.17
N GLU A 70 3.11 -14.25 0.81
CA GLU A 70 3.72 -15.10 1.82
C GLU A 70 4.83 -14.40 2.55
N GLU A 71 5.50 -13.48 1.87
CA GLU A 71 6.56 -12.73 2.50
C GLU A 71 6.05 -11.58 3.33
N LEU A 72 4.82 -11.20 3.12
CA LEU A 72 4.21 -10.16 3.89
C LEU A 72 3.76 -10.68 5.25
#